data_003b5a5a0ec6754d12ac224fda7f222d
#
_entry.id   003b5a5a0ec6754d12ac224fda7f222d
#
_cell.length_a   1.000
_cell.length_b   1.000
_cell.length_c   1.000
_cell.angle_alpha   90.00
_cell.angle_beta   90.00
_cell.angle_gamma   90.00
#
_symmetry.space_group_name_H-M   'P 1'
#
loop_
_entity.id
_entity.type
_entity.pdbx_description
1 polymer ?
#
loop_
_entity_poly.entity_id
_entity_poly.type
_entity_poly.pdbx_seq_one_letter_code
_entity_poly.pdbx_strand_id
1 'polypeptide(L)'
;MARATNAGRVLVILLLSVVAAAVSNLAASTSRKLAWVGAYPRALEVGPAAAEPAPPPAASPATSAAPATGETSPSPQTGDTSTPPQTGAVGAVGPELARAFPPHPDKAAIEISPADVLRLYREKMLFLDARRSSVYGDGHITGARSFPVWESDIDDRVKKLFEEGLDQRAPVVAYCSGGNCEDSHMLAERLYKVGFDNVLIYKDGFPDWQKRGLPVSKGANP
;
A
#
# COMPACT_ATOMS: atom_id res chain seq x y z
N MET A 1 5.99 35.50 46.21
CA MET A 1 5.89 34.20 45.48
C MET A 1 6.48 34.38 44.10
N ALA A 2 7.69 33.86 43.84
CA ALA A 2 8.38 34.02 42.56
C ALA A 2 7.64 33.23 41.46
N ARG A 3 7.24 33.91 40.39
CA ARG A 3 6.71 33.28 39.17
C ARG A 3 7.85 32.47 38.53
N ALA A 4 7.76 31.14 38.63
CA ALA A 4 8.67 30.27 37.86
C ALA A 4 8.56 30.64 36.39
N THR A 5 9.68 30.99 35.77
CA THR A 5 9.77 31.30 34.34
C THR A 5 9.33 30.05 33.53
N ASN A 6 8.79 30.23 32.36
CA ASN A 6 8.35 29.10 31.49
C ASN A 6 9.50 28.08 31.28
N ALA A 7 10.74 28.54 31.21
CA ALA A 7 11.93 27.70 31.14
C ALA A 7 12.07 26.77 32.37
N GLY A 8 11.83 27.27 33.60
CA GLY A 8 11.86 26.43 34.79
C GLY A 8 10.78 25.35 34.82
N ARG A 9 9.58 25.65 34.32
CA ARG A 9 8.48 24.65 34.20
C ARG A 9 8.82 23.57 33.19
N VAL A 10 9.37 23.95 32.03
CA VAL A 10 9.81 22.98 31.00
C VAL A 10 10.91 22.07 31.56
N LEU A 11 11.89 22.62 32.26
CA LEU A 11 12.96 21.83 32.87
C LEU A 11 12.42 20.81 33.88
N VAL A 12 11.48 21.22 34.73
CA VAL A 12 10.85 20.33 35.73
C VAL A 12 10.07 19.20 35.03
N ILE A 13 9.34 19.49 33.97
CA ILE A 13 8.60 18.47 33.22
C ILE A 13 9.56 17.47 32.57
N LEU A 14 10.66 17.93 31.97
CA LEU A 14 11.68 17.06 31.38
C LEU A 14 12.33 16.15 32.42
N LEU A 15 12.69 16.70 33.59
CA LEU A 15 13.26 15.91 34.67
C LEU A 15 12.28 14.85 35.19
N LEU A 16 11.01 15.20 35.37
CA LEU A 16 9.97 14.25 35.79
C LEU A 16 9.77 13.15 34.77
N SER A 17 9.81 13.48 33.48
CA SER A 17 9.67 12.49 32.40
C SER A 17 10.83 11.50 32.37
N VAL A 18 12.06 11.98 32.57
CA VAL A 18 13.25 11.12 32.64
C VAL A 18 13.19 10.20 33.85
N VAL A 19 12.79 10.74 35.01
CA VAL A 19 12.64 9.94 36.25
C VAL A 19 11.55 8.88 36.08
N ALA A 20 10.41 9.24 35.50
CA ALA A 20 9.32 8.29 35.22
C ALA A 20 9.75 7.17 34.28
N ALA A 21 10.50 7.50 33.22
CA ALA A 21 11.02 6.52 32.27
C ALA A 21 12.04 5.58 32.95
N ALA A 22 12.92 6.12 33.78
CA ALA A 22 13.89 5.34 34.55
C ALA A 22 13.20 4.35 35.51
N VAL A 23 12.23 4.83 36.28
CA VAL A 23 11.46 4.00 37.23
C VAL A 23 10.70 2.92 36.48
N SER A 24 10.04 3.26 35.35
CA SER A 24 9.34 2.29 34.51
C SER A 24 10.28 1.20 33.99
N ASN A 25 11.47 1.55 33.54
CA ASN A 25 12.46 0.58 33.06
C ASN A 25 13.01 -0.31 34.17
N LEU A 26 13.22 0.23 35.39
CA LEU A 26 13.67 -0.54 36.54
C LEU A 26 12.61 -1.52 37.03
N ALA A 27 11.34 -1.12 36.97
CA ALA A 27 10.19 -1.97 37.34
C ALA A 27 9.80 -2.99 36.27
N ALA A 28 10.30 -2.85 35.04
CA ALA A 28 10.00 -3.77 33.96
C ALA A 28 10.61 -5.16 34.19
N SER A 29 9.91 -6.21 33.73
CA SER A 29 10.45 -7.56 33.72
C SER A 29 11.70 -7.66 32.83
N THR A 30 12.58 -8.62 33.09
CA THR A 30 13.88 -8.78 32.40
C THR A 30 13.75 -8.82 30.87
N SER A 31 12.61 -9.32 30.36
CA SER A 31 12.31 -9.36 28.92
C SER A 31 11.85 -8.03 28.31
N ARG A 32 11.51 -7.03 29.11
CA ARG A 32 11.07 -5.69 28.70
C ARG A 32 12.03 -4.57 29.04
N LYS A 33 13.11 -4.87 29.75
CA LYS A 33 14.11 -3.84 30.08
C LYS A 33 14.81 -3.36 28.83
N LEU A 34 14.82 -2.04 28.62
CA LEU A 34 15.62 -1.40 27.59
C LEU A 34 17.05 -1.24 28.11
N ALA A 35 18.02 -1.70 27.33
CA ALA A 35 19.44 -1.44 27.63
C ALA A 35 19.77 0.03 27.41
N TRP A 36 20.33 0.69 28.41
CA TRP A 36 20.70 2.12 28.35
C TRP A 36 21.87 2.42 27.41
N VAL A 37 22.71 1.44 27.14
CA VAL A 37 23.85 1.53 26.20
C VAL A 37 24.11 0.13 25.61
N GLY A 38 23.95 -0.04 24.36
CA GLY A 38 24.83 -0.70 23.42
C GLY A 38 24.71 -2.17 23.16
N ALA A 39 24.15 -3.06 23.91
CA ALA A 39 24.06 -4.47 23.49
C ALA A 39 22.60 -4.93 23.38
N TYR A 40 22.06 -4.86 22.20
CA TYR A 40 20.76 -5.48 21.90
C TYR A 40 21.01 -6.96 21.53
N PRO A 41 20.56 -7.93 22.32
CA PRO A 41 20.86 -9.36 22.08
C PRO A 41 20.22 -9.93 20.80
N ARG A 42 19.58 -9.08 20.00
CA ARG A 42 19.01 -9.41 18.69
C ARG A 42 19.45 -8.45 17.57
N ALA A 43 20.48 -7.65 17.78
CA ALA A 43 21.13 -7.00 16.67
C ALA A 43 21.76 -8.12 15.82
N LEU A 44 21.19 -8.37 14.65
CA LEU A 44 21.81 -9.21 13.64
C LEU A 44 23.18 -8.60 13.35
N GLU A 45 24.26 -9.25 13.79
CA GLU A 45 25.59 -8.98 13.25
C GLU A 45 25.49 -9.26 11.75
N VAL A 46 25.38 -8.20 10.97
CA VAL A 46 25.58 -8.29 9.52
C VAL A 46 27.07 -8.57 9.38
N GLY A 47 27.40 -9.85 9.23
CA GLY A 47 28.75 -10.26 8.84
C GLY A 47 29.17 -9.53 7.57
N PRO A 48 30.48 -9.35 7.32
CA PRO A 48 30.95 -8.68 6.11
C PRO A 48 30.26 -9.31 4.90
N ALA A 49 29.60 -8.47 4.10
CA ALA A 49 28.87 -8.89 2.91
C ALA A 49 29.76 -9.80 2.08
N ALA A 50 29.37 -11.06 1.92
CA ALA A 50 29.99 -11.93 0.94
C ALA A 50 29.91 -11.21 -0.40
N ALA A 51 31.03 -11.00 -1.04
CA ALA A 51 31.14 -10.31 -2.32
C ALA A 51 30.12 -10.92 -3.29
N GLU A 52 29.23 -10.06 -3.76
CA GLU A 52 28.24 -10.39 -4.76
C GLU A 52 28.95 -10.98 -5.99
N PRO A 53 28.58 -12.16 -6.51
CA PRO A 53 29.21 -12.67 -7.72
C PRO A 53 28.94 -11.70 -8.87
N ALA A 54 30.01 -11.30 -9.55
CA ALA A 54 29.99 -10.39 -10.68
C ALA A 54 28.94 -10.84 -11.73
N PRO A 55 28.17 -9.92 -12.30
CA PRO A 55 27.22 -10.28 -13.36
C PRO A 55 27.94 -10.85 -14.57
N PRO A 56 27.36 -11.87 -15.26
CA PRO A 56 27.97 -12.44 -16.45
C PRO A 56 28.11 -11.38 -17.53
N PRO A 57 29.18 -11.46 -18.37
CA PRO A 57 29.44 -10.46 -19.40
C PRO A 57 28.31 -10.43 -20.42
N ALA A 58 27.87 -9.22 -20.73
CA ALA A 58 26.84 -8.93 -21.73
C ALA A 58 27.28 -9.47 -23.09
N ALA A 59 26.50 -10.36 -23.68
CA ALA A 59 26.65 -10.80 -25.04
C ALA A 59 26.40 -9.62 -26.00
N SER A 60 27.41 -9.33 -26.85
CA SER A 60 27.33 -8.35 -27.92
C SER A 60 26.25 -8.72 -28.94
N PRO A 61 25.51 -7.73 -29.51
CA PRO A 61 24.52 -7.99 -30.52
C PRO A 61 25.19 -8.31 -31.87
N ALA A 62 24.88 -9.48 -32.42
CA ALA A 62 25.24 -9.82 -33.78
C ALA A 62 24.31 -9.04 -34.75
N THR A 63 24.94 -8.21 -35.54
CA THR A 63 24.39 -7.57 -36.74
C THR A 63 24.00 -8.64 -37.77
N SER A 64 22.75 -8.67 -38.20
CA SER A 64 22.41 -9.27 -39.49
C SER A 64 21.32 -8.44 -40.19
N ALA A 65 21.67 -8.14 -41.42
CA ALA A 65 21.05 -7.25 -42.38
C ALA A 65 19.65 -7.70 -42.82
N ALA A 66 18.86 -6.70 -43.20
CA ALA A 66 17.61 -6.83 -43.96
C ALA A 66 17.86 -7.39 -45.39
N PRO A 67 16.79 -7.85 -46.08
CA PRO A 67 16.22 -6.95 -47.09
C PRO A 67 14.69 -6.91 -47.14
N ALA A 68 14.27 -5.77 -47.71
CA ALA A 68 12.91 -5.36 -47.97
C ALA A 68 12.18 -6.13 -49.06
N THR A 69 10.88 -6.09 -49.00
CA THR A 69 9.86 -5.89 -50.06
C THR A 69 8.53 -6.36 -49.43
N GLY A 70 7.45 -5.62 -49.35
CA GLY A 70 6.72 -4.87 -50.32
C GLY A 70 5.25 -5.25 -50.18
N GLU A 71 4.38 -4.26 -50.23
CA GLU A 71 2.98 -4.23 -50.66
C GLU A 71 1.86 -4.32 -49.61
N THR A 72 1.30 -3.17 -49.43
CA THR A 72 -0.07 -2.70 -49.78
C THR A 72 -1.23 -3.06 -48.85
N SER A 73 -1.75 -2.01 -48.27
CA SER A 73 -3.05 -1.73 -47.61
C SER A 73 -4.28 -2.39 -48.28
N PRO A 74 -5.47 -2.49 -47.64
CA PRO A 74 -6.18 -1.29 -47.18
C PRO A 74 -6.88 -1.39 -45.82
N SER A 75 -7.03 -0.21 -45.22
CA SER A 75 -7.99 0.13 -44.16
C SER A 75 -9.43 -0.12 -44.52
N PRO A 76 -10.30 -0.34 -43.54
CA PRO A 76 -11.46 0.53 -43.47
C PRO A 76 -11.55 1.25 -42.12
N GLN A 77 -11.76 2.57 -42.22
CA GLN A 77 -12.22 3.45 -41.20
C GLN A 77 -13.61 3.05 -40.73
N THR A 78 -13.89 3.19 -39.45
CA THR A 78 -14.95 4.05 -38.90
C THR A 78 -15.15 3.71 -37.42
N GLY A 79 -15.24 4.73 -36.60
CA GLY A 79 -15.76 4.65 -35.24
C GLY A 79 -14.99 5.45 -34.23
N ASP A 80 -14.83 6.76 -34.48
CA ASP A 80 -14.57 7.73 -33.41
C ASP A 80 -15.63 7.58 -32.31
N THR A 81 -15.20 7.18 -31.15
CA THR A 81 -15.79 7.66 -29.90
C THR A 81 -14.66 7.77 -28.90
N SER A 82 -13.91 8.85 -29.03
CA SER A 82 -12.99 9.33 -27.98
C SER A 82 -13.84 9.80 -26.80
N THR A 83 -14.16 8.88 -25.91
CA THR A 83 -14.56 9.25 -24.56
C THR A 83 -13.27 9.50 -23.79
N PRO A 84 -13.05 10.72 -23.23
CA PRO A 84 -11.90 10.97 -22.38
C PRO A 84 -11.96 10.01 -21.19
N PRO A 85 -10.80 9.60 -20.61
CA PRO A 85 -10.80 8.77 -19.43
C PRO A 85 -11.56 9.52 -18.33
N GLN A 86 -12.73 9.02 -18.01
CA GLN A 86 -13.49 9.53 -16.88
C GLN A 86 -12.65 9.26 -15.64
N THR A 87 -12.21 10.32 -15.00
CA THR A 87 -11.80 10.34 -13.60
C THR A 87 -12.86 9.54 -12.86
N GLY A 88 -12.53 8.30 -12.45
CA GLY A 88 -13.49 7.35 -11.94
C GLY A 88 -14.18 7.92 -10.70
N ALA A 89 -15.39 8.39 -10.86
CA ALA A 89 -16.29 8.55 -9.75
C ALA A 89 -16.43 7.15 -9.13
N VAL A 90 -15.92 6.96 -7.92
CA VAL A 90 -16.18 5.77 -7.11
C VAL A 90 -17.70 5.65 -7.04
N GLY A 91 -18.24 4.55 -7.54
CA GLY A 91 -19.67 4.37 -7.66
C GLY A 91 -20.37 4.55 -6.31
N ALA A 92 -21.50 5.23 -6.32
CA ALA A 92 -22.33 5.32 -5.13
C ALA A 92 -22.64 3.90 -4.65
N VAL A 93 -22.32 3.60 -3.38
CA VAL A 93 -22.52 2.27 -2.80
C VAL A 93 -24.01 1.97 -2.77
N GLY A 94 -24.44 0.98 -3.55
CA GLY A 94 -25.85 0.55 -3.53
C GLY A 94 -26.23 -0.04 -2.17
N PRO A 95 -27.51 0.06 -1.76
CA PRO A 95 -27.96 -0.38 -0.45
C PRO A 95 -27.68 -1.87 -0.15
N GLU A 96 -27.66 -2.71 -1.16
CA GLU A 96 -27.33 -4.13 -1.03
C GLU A 96 -25.84 -4.32 -0.70
N LEU A 97 -24.96 -3.57 -1.37
CA LEU A 97 -23.54 -3.64 -1.13
C LEU A 97 -23.17 -3.11 0.26
N ALA A 98 -23.81 -2.01 0.69
CA ALA A 98 -23.64 -1.46 2.04
C ALA A 98 -24.08 -2.44 3.14
N ARG A 99 -25.10 -3.24 2.89
CA ARG A 99 -25.55 -4.29 3.83
C ARG A 99 -24.59 -5.49 3.85
N ALA A 100 -24.06 -5.86 2.69
CA ALA A 100 -23.13 -6.99 2.56
C ALA A 100 -21.74 -6.69 3.17
N PHE A 101 -21.31 -5.43 3.05
CA PHE A 101 -20.01 -4.93 3.53
C PHE A 101 -20.21 -3.71 4.42
N PRO A 102 -20.74 -3.88 5.64
CA PRO A 102 -20.96 -2.76 6.56
C PRO A 102 -19.62 -2.22 7.08
N PRO A 103 -19.55 -0.92 7.40
CA PRO A 103 -18.40 -0.33 8.08
C PRO A 103 -18.08 -1.05 9.40
N HIS A 104 -16.80 -1.08 9.75
CA HIS A 104 -16.28 -1.77 10.96
C HIS A 104 -15.33 -0.85 11.74
N PRO A 105 -15.86 0.19 12.39
CA PRO A 105 -15.09 1.28 13.00
C PRO A 105 -14.15 0.80 14.14
N ASP A 106 -14.34 -0.39 14.67
CA ASP A 106 -13.51 -0.96 15.73
C ASP A 106 -12.26 -1.70 15.20
N LYS A 107 -12.10 -1.79 13.88
CA LYS A 107 -11.01 -2.53 13.24
C LYS A 107 -10.47 -1.78 12.04
N ALA A 108 -9.16 -1.79 11.87
CA ALA A 108 -8.53 -1.16 10.71
C ALA A 108 -8.89 -1.86 9.38
N ALA A 109 -9.14 -3.18 9.42
CA ALA A 109 -9.55 -3.93 8.24
C ALA A 109 -10.22 -5.26 8.59
N ILE A 110 -10.90 -5.84 7.59
CA ILE A 110 -11.44 -7.21 7.60
C ILE A 110 -10.93 -7.94 6.36
N GLU A 111 -10.45 -9.18 6.53
CA GLU A 111 -10.13 -10.05 5.39
C GLU A 111 -11.42 -10.55 4.73
N ILE A 112 -11.46 -10.54 3.39
CA ILE A 112 -12.62 -10.98 2.62
C ILE A 112 -12.27 -12.10 1.63
N SER A 113 -13.28 -12.88 1.26
CA SER A 113 -13.12 -13.98 0.32
C SER A 113 -12.83 -13.49 -1.10
N PRO A 114 -12.16 -14.30 -1.96
CA PRO A 114 -11.98 -13.96 -3.37
C PRO A 114 -13.30 -13.78 -4.15
N ALA A 115 -14.38 -14.40 -3.71
CA ALA A 115 -15.71 -14.20 -4.31
C ALA A 115 -16.26 -12.80 -4.01
N ASP A 116 -16.06 -12.31 -2.77
CA ASP A 116 -16.45 -10.97 -2.36
C ASP A 116 -15.61 -9.91 -3.08
N VAL A 117 -14.30 -10.16 -3.23
CA VAL A 117 -13.40 -9.28 -4.02
C VAL A 117 -13.91 -9.13 -5.44
N LEU A 118 -14.29 -10.22 -6.11
CA LEU A 118 -14.81 -10.18 -7.47
C LEU A 118 -16.16 -9.44 -7.55
N ARG A 119 -17.01 -9.57 -6.53
CA ARG A 119 -18.26 -8.82 -6.45
C ARG A 119 -17.98 -7.32 -6.34
N LEU A 120 -17.10 -6.90 -5.44
CA LEU A 120 -16.69 -5.49 -5.26
C LEU A 120 -16.04 -4.91 -6.51
N TYR A 121 -15.25 -5.70 -7.24
CA TYR A 121 -14.65 -5.28 -8.50
C TYR A 121 -15.71 -4.99 -9.58
N ARG A 122 -16.71 -5.87 -9.73
CA ARG A 122 -17.81 -5.68 -10.69
C ARG A 122 -18.63 -4.43 -10.38
N GLU A 123 -18.79 -4.10 -9.11
CA GLU A 123 -19.46 -2.89 -8.60
C GLU A 123 -18.55 -1.64 -8.67
N LYS A 124 -17.36 -1.78 -9.26
CA LYS A 124 -16.38 -0.68 -9.43
C LYS A 124 -16.01 0.02 -8.13
N MET A 125 -15.89 -0.74 -7.05
CA MET A 125 -15.38 -0.23 -5.80
C MET A 125 -13.89 0.10 -5.94
N LEU A 126 -13.38 0.94 -5.05
CA LEU A 126 -11.99 1.38 -5.05
C LEU A 126 -11.07 0.23 -4.66
N PHE A 127 -10.06 -0.04 -5.50
CA PHE A 127 -8.99 -0.99 -5.23
C PHE A 127 -7.67 -0.24 -5.05
N LEU A 128 -6.91 -0.59 -4.01
CA LEU A 128 -5.62 0.00 -3.66
C LEU A 128 -4.55 -1.09 -3.62
N ASP A 129 -3.51 -0.90 -4.41
CA ASP A 129 -2.35 -1.79 -4.46
C ASP A 129 -1.27 -1.28 -3.50
N ALA A 130 -1.00 -2.04 -2.45
CA ALA A 130 -0.03 -1.69 -1.41
C ALA A 130 1.42 -2.04 -1.77
N ARG A 131 1.65 -2.74 -2.90
CA ARG A 131 2.97 -3.14 -3.38
C ARG A 131 3.78 -1.94 -3.85
N ARG A 132 5.10 -2.12 -4.02
CA ARG A 132 5.97 -1.07 -4.56
C ARG A 132 5.52 -0.63 -5.95
N SER A 133 5.73 0.65 -6.29
CA SER A 133 5.36 1.23 -7.59
C SER A 133 5.96 0.47 -8.78
N SER A 134 7.19 -0.06 -8.65
CA SER A 134 7.80 -0.90 -9.70
C SER A 134 7.00 -2.19 -9.95
N VAL A 135 6.59 -2.86 -8.88
CA VAL A 135 5.80 -4.11 -8.96
C VAL A 135 4.39 -3.85 -9.48
N TYR A 136 3.78 -2.72 -9.08
CA TYR A 136 2.52 -2.25 -9.65
C TYR A 136 2.64 -2.02 -11.16
N GLY A 137 3.72 -1.37 -11.61
CA GLY A 137 3.98 -1.10 -13.02
C GLY A 137 4.14 -2.35 -13.88
N ASP A 138 4.69 -3.44 -13.33
CA ASP A 138 4.82 -4.73 -14.01
C ASP A 138 3.45 -5.41 -14.25
N GLY A 139 2.48 -5.13 -13.37
CA GLY A 139 1.12 -5.61 -13.48
C GLY A 139 0.31 -5.38 -12.20
N HIS A 140 -0.93 -4.94 -12.35
CA HIS A 140 -1.87 -4.67 -11.25
C HIS A 140 -3.31 -5.00 -11.67
N ILE A 141 -4.22 -5.07 -10.69
CA ILE A 141 -5.66 -5.21 -10.96
C ILE A 141 -6.13 -3.98 -11.75
N THR A 142 -6.74 -4.18 -12.91
CA THR A 142 -7.22 -3.07 -13.75
C THR A 142 -8.15 -2.14 -12.96
N GLY A 143 -7.84 -0.84 -12.98
CA GLY A 143 -8.58 0.16 -12.22
C GLY A 143 -8.11 0.34 -10.78
N ALA A 144 -7.17 -0.46 -10.29
CA ALA A 144 -6.58 -0.25 -8.96
C ALA A 144 -5.61 0.92 -8.95
N ARG A 145 -5.54 1.64 -7.83
CA ARG A 145 -4.62 2.77 -7.63
C ARG A 145 -3.39 2.32 -6.82
N SER A 146 -2.20 2.84 -7.17
CA SER A 146 -0.94 2.52 -6.49
C SER A 146 -0.82 3.27 -5.16
N PHE A 147 -0.66 2.52 -4.06
CA PHE A 147 -0.47 3.01 -2.68
C PHE A 147 0.68 2.26 -1.99
N PRO A 148 1.92 2.44 -2.47
CA PRO A 148 3.09 1.67 -2.04
C PRO A 148 3.51 2.04 -0.63
N VAL A 149 3.23 1.17 0.35
CA VAL A 149 3.42 1.47 1.79
C VAL A 149 4.86 1.68 2.22
N TRP A 150 5.83 1.27 1.42
CA TRP A 150 7.26 1.42 1.68
C TRP A 150 7.90 2.63 1.00
N GLU A 151 7.12 3.42 0.26
CA GLU A 151 7.61 4.63 -0.39
C GLU A 151 7.32 5.86 0.46
N SER A 152 8.17 6.88 0.37
CA SER A 152 8.14 8.04 1.27
C SER A 152 6.93 8.94 1.08
N ASP A 153 6.25 8.85 -0.07
CA ASP A 153 5.07 9.65 -0.42
C ASP A 153 3.73 9.00 -0.05
N ILE A 154 3.75 7.86 0.65
CA ILE A 154 2.51 7.14 1.00
C ILE A 154 1.54 7.98 1.82
N ASP A 155 2.04 8.75 2.79
CA ASP A 155 1.18 9.56 3.64
C ASP A 155 0.54 10.72 2.85
N ASP A 156 1.24 11.28 1.87
CA ASP A 156 0.70 12.29 0.95
C ASP A 156 -0.38 11.69 0.03
N ARG A 157 -0.18 10.45 -0.45
CA ARG A 157 -1.19 9.72 -1.24
C ARG A 157 -2.45 9.43 -0.43
N VAL A 158 -2.31 9.00 0.82
CA VAL A 158 -3.43 8.75 1.73
C VAL A 158 -4.17 10.05 2.04
N LYS A 159 -3.44 11.13 2.33
CA LYS A 159 -4.01 12.46 2.54
C LYS A 159 -4.79 12.94 1.32
N LYS A 160 -4.21 12.82 0.12
CA LYS A 160 -4.88 13.18 -1.13
C LYS A 160 -6.16 12.37 -1.35
N LEU A 161 -6.12 11.07 -1.08
CA LEU A 161 -7.30 10.20 -1.18
C LEU A 161 -8.43 10.68 -0.26
N PHE A 162 -8.09 11.08 0.97
CA PHE A 162 -9.04 11.68 1.91
C PHE A 162 -9.60 13.01 1.38
N GLU A 163 -8.74 13.89 0.84
CA GLU A 163 -9.14 15.20 0.30
C GLU A 163 -10.01 15.09 -0.96
N GLU A 164 -10.01 13.96 -1.67
CA GLU A 164 -10.91 13.69 -2.79
C GLU A 164 -12.40 13.57 -2.35
N GLY A 165 -12.67 13.55 -1.05
CA GLY A 165 -14.04 13.54 -0.51
C GLY A 165 -14.77 12.22 -0.73
N LEU A 166 -14.03 11.11 -0.81
CA LEU A 166 -14.63 9.79 -0.89
C LEU A 166 -15.40 9.46 0.40
N ASP A 167 -16.51 8.73 0.25
CA ASP A 167 -17.24 8.20 1.41
C ASP A 167 -16.36 7.20 2.16
N GLN A 168 -15.89 7.58 3.35
CA GLN A 168 -15.01 6.77 4.20
C GLN A 168 -15.68 5.50 4.73
N ARG A 169 -17.00 5.41 4.62
CA ARG A 169 -17.79 4.23 4.97
C ARG A 169 -18.03 3.31 3.79
N ALA A 170 -17.69 3.75 2.58
CA ALA A 170 -17.74 2.90 1.40
C ALA A 170 -16.67 1.83 1.44
N PRO A 171 -16.94 0.60 0.94
CA PRO A 171 -15.94 -0.44 0.86
C PRO A 171 -14.73 -0.03 0.01
N VAL A 172 -13.53 -0.17 0.57
CA VAL A 172 -12.24 0.00 -0.12
C VAL A 172 -11.48 -1.30 -0.03
N VAL A 173 -11.04 -1.85 -1.15
CA VAL A 173 -10.28 -3.10 -1.17
C VAL A 173 -8.79 -2.79 -1.24
N ALA A 174 -8.03 -3.23 -0.25
CA ALA A 174 -6.57 -3.18 -0.25
C ALA A 174 -6.00 -4.58 -0.53
N TYR A 175 -4.96 -4.65 -1.37
CA TYR A 175 -4.29 -5.91 -1.67
C TYR A 175 -2.78 -5.74 -1.81
N CYS A 176 -2.06 -6.85 -1.76
CA CYS A 176 -0.62 -6.89 -2.00
C CYS A 176 -0.20 -8.17 -2.75
N SER A 177 0.99 -8.70 -2.47
CA SER A 177 1.52 -9.90 -3.13
C SER A 177 0.91 -11.22 -2.63
N GLY A 178 -0.05 -11.17 -1.71
CA GLY A 178 -0.72 -12.34 -1.14
C GLY A 178 0.12 -13.14 -0.15
N GLY A 179 -0.44 -14.21 0.38
CA GLY A 179 0.22 -15.08 1.34
C GLY A 179 0.53 -14.39 2.68
N ASN A 180 1.82 -14.30 3.03
CA ASN A 180 2.30 -13.65 4.27
C ASN A 180 2.67 -12.17 4.08
N CYS A 181 2.17 -11.53 3.02
CA CYS A 181 2.44 -10.12 2.77
C CYS A 181 1.58 -9.24 3.68
N GLU A 182 2.21 -8.39 4.48
CA GLU A 182 1.56 -7.48 5.42
C GLU A 182 1.29 -6.08 4.85
N ASP A 183 1.73 -5.78 3.62
CA ASP A 183 1.66 -4.43 3.04
C ASP A 183 0.21 -3.91 2.98
N SER A 184 -0.76 -4.76 2.63
CA SER A 184 -2.18 -4.38 2.61
C SER A 184 -2.74 -4.06 3.99
N HIS A 185 -2.29 -4.76 5.04
CA HIS A 185 -2.64 -4.45 6.43
C HIS A 185 -2.01 -3.13 6.88
N MET A 186 -0.74 -2.88 6.52
CA MET A 186 -0.08 -1.60 6.80
C MET A 186 -0.78 -0.43 6.11
N LEU A 187 -1.26 -0.62 4.88
CA LEU A 187 -2.07 0.39 4.18
C LEU A 187 -3.40 0.63 4.90
N ALA A 188 -4.08 -0.44 5.30
CA ALA A 188 -5.34 -0.34 6.01
C ALA A 188 -5.21 0.44 7.33
N GLU A 189 -4.15 0.22 8.10
CA GLU A 189 -3.84 1.00 9.31
C GLU A 189 -3.68 2.51 9.03
N ARG A 190 -3.07 2.86 7.90
CA ARG A 190 -2.92 4.28 7.51
C ARG A 190 -4.25 4.89 7.12
N LEU A 191 -5.06 4.17 6.34
CA LEU A 191 -6.39 4.59 5.93
C LEU A 191 -7.33 4.76 7.14
N TYR A 192 -7.27 3.82 8.08
CA TYR A 192 -8.05 3.87 9.32
C TYR A 192 -7.73 5.12 10.16
N LYS A 193 -6.45 5.50 10.26
CA LYS A 193 -6.02 6.72 10.98
C LYS A 193 -6.59 8.01 10.40
N VAL A 194 -6.95 8.04 9.13
CA VAL A 194 -7.57 9.19 8.47
C VAL A 194 -9.09 9.04 8.31
N GLY A 195 -9.68 8.02 8.94
CA GLY A 195 -11.13 7.88 9.10
C GLY A 195 -11.83 6.90 8.15
N PHE A 196 -11.09 6.13 7.32
CA PHE A 196 -11.70 5.05 6.56
C PHE A 196 -12.03 3.88 7.50
N ASP A 197 -13.29 3.59 7.69
CA ASP A 197 -13.79 2.57 8.60
C ASP A 197 -14.35 1.32 7.89
N ASN A 198 -14.10 1.20 6.58
CA ASN A 198 -14.56 0.07 5.77
C ASN A 198 -13.47 -0.39 4.78
N VAL A 199 -12.29 -0.75 5.31
CA VAL A 199 -11.18 -1.27 4.51
C VAL A 199 -11.20 -2.80 4.54
N LEU A 200 -11.22 -3.40 3.36
CA LEU A 200 -11.35 -4.84 3.14
C LEU A 200 -10.04 -5.38 2.54
N ILE A 201 -9.49 -6.44 3.13
CA ILE A 201 -8.22 -7.02 2.67
C ILE A 201 -8.46 -8.20 1.74
N TYR A 202 -7.93 -8.12 0.54
CA TYR A 202 -7.77 -9.27 -0.35
C TYR A 202 -6.47 -10.00 -0.03
N LYS A 203 -6.54 -10.96 0.89
CA LYS A 203 -5.37 -11.67 1.43
C LYS A 203 -4.61 -12.45 0.39
N ASP A 204 -5.30 -13.12 -0.54
CA ASP A 204 -4.66 -13.90 -1.60
C ASP A 204 -3.98 -13.02 -2.65
N GLY A 205 -4.35 -11.74 -2.72
CA GLY A 205 -3.66 -10.67 -3.43
C GLY A 205 -3.60 -10.85 -4.96
N PHE A 206 -2.67 -10.12 -5.54
CA PHE A 206 -2.50 -10.08 -6.99
C PHE A 206 -2.20 -11.44 -7.65
N PRO A 207 -1.40 -12.35 -7.04
CA PRO A 207 -1.16 -13.67 -7.64
C PRO A 207 -2.41 -14.52 -7.82
N ASP A 208 -3.35 -14.50 -6.88
CA ASP A 208 -4.63 -15.21 -7.03
C ASP A 208 -5.49 -14.57 -8.13
N TRP A 209 -5.50 -13.23 -8.21
CA TRP A 209 -6.17 -12.49 -9.26
C TRP A 209 -5.70 -12.91 -10.66
N GLN A 210 -4.37 -12.96 -10.86
CA GLN A 210 -3.76 -13.40 -12.12
C GLN A 210 -4.09 -14.87 -12.43
N LYS A 211 -3.97 -15.75 -11.42
CA LYS A 211 -4.27 -17.19 -11.58
C LYS A 211 -5.72 -17.42 -12.03
N ARG A 212 -6.63 -16.56 -11.65
CA ARG A 212 -8.05 -16.60 -12.07
C ARG A 212 -8.28 -16.02 -13.47
N GLY A 213 -7.25 -15.51 -14.13
CA GLY A 213 -7.37 -14.89 -15.46
C GLY A 213 -8.21 -13.60 -15.47
N LEU A 214 -8.25 -12.88 -14.34
CA LEU A 214 -9.01 -11.64 -14.20
C LEU A 214 -8.26 -10.44 -14.80
N PRO A 215 -8.93 -9.32 -15.10
CA PRO A 215 -8.34 -8.19 -15.82
C PRO A 215 -7.11 -7.59 -15.12
N VAL A 216 -6.02 -7.45 -15.88
CA VAL A 216 -4.74 -6.91 -15.42
C VAL A 216 -4.31 -5.78 -16.34
N SER A 217 -3.87 -4.66 -15.75
CA SER A 217 -3.24 -3.55 -16.43
C SER A 217 -1.74 -3.51 -16.13
N LYS A 218 -0.96 -2.80 -16.95
CA LYS A 218 0.47 -2.54 -16.79
C LYS A 218 0.75 -1.04 -16.91
N GLY A 219 1.88 -0.63 -16.34
CA GLY A 219 2.28 0.78 -16.33
C GLY A 219 1.87 1.50 -15.05
N ALA A 220 2.03 2.82 -15.02
CA ALA A 220 1.82 3.62 -13.83
C ALA A 220 0.36 4.06 -13.62
N ASN A 221 -0.50 3.89 -14.61
CA ASN A 221 -1.91 4.31 -14.56
C ASN A 221 -2.83 3.13 -14.18
N PRO A 222 -3.93 3.42 -13.44
CA PRO A 222 -4.95 2.42 -13.07
C PRO A 222 -5.59 1.69 -14.24
#